data_25e61a80e14f30d0fa51c5b14e4bb760
#
_entry.id   25e61a80e14f30d0fa51c5b14e4bb760
#
_cell.length_a   1.000
_cell.length_b   1.000
_cell.length_c   1.000
_cell.angle_alpha   90.00
_cell.angle_beta   90.00
_cell.angle_gamma   90.00
#
_symmetry.space_group_name_H-M   'P 1'
#
loop_
_entity.id
_entity.type
_entity.pdbx_description
1 polymer ?
#
loop_
_entity_poly.entity_id
_entity_poly.type
_entity_poly.pdbx_seq_one_letter_code
_entity_poly.pdbx_strand_id
1 'polypeptide(L)' 'MKSKIKIEEIISIISQKISVPVNEINENSIAKDFYKWDSLAQLNIILEIEKKIDRKIDASMMGELTSVKSIIDYLKKG' A
#
# COMPACT_ATOMS: atom_id res chain seq x y z
N MET A 1 0.69 20.65 -7.93
CA MET A 1 1.26 20.13 -6.84
C MET A 1 0.91 18.74 -6.53
N LYS A 2 1.87 17.94 -6.22
CA LYS A 2 1.65 16.63 -5.97
C LYS A 2 1.27 16.42 -4.62
N SER A 3 0.30 15.66 -4.37
CA SER A 3 -0.09 15.44 -3.02
C SER A 3 0.81 14.40 -2.42
N LYS A 4 1.17 14.61 -1.18
CA LYS A 4 1.92 13.66 -0.45
C LYS A 4 0.98 12.78 0.29
N ILE A 5 1.05 11.49 0.04
CA ILE A 5 0.20 10.56 0.75
C ILE A 5 0.84 10.24 2.08
N LYS A 6 0.04 10.17 3.12
CA LYS A 6 0.55 9.91 4.46
C LYS A 6 0.47 8.44 4.81
N ILE A 7 1.28 8.04 5.79
CA ILE A 7 1.30 6.64 6.19
C ILE A 7 -0.08 6.18 6.67
N GLU A 8 -0.84 7.06 7.32
CA GLU A 8 -2.18 6.71 7.77
C GLU A 8 -3.08 6.37 6.59
N GLU A 9 -2.88 7.06 5.47
CA GLU A 9 -3.68 6.79 4.28
C GLU A 9 -3.31 5.45 3.68
N ILE A 10 -2.03 5.12 3.68
CA ILE A 10 -1.58 3.83 3.19
C ILE A 10 -2.18 2.71 4.04
N ILE A 11 -2.10 2.86 5.35
CA ILE A 11 -2.66 1.87 6.26
C ILE A 11 -4.16 1.72 6.06
N SER A 12 -4.86 2.83 5.86
CA SER A 12 -6.28 2.80 5.64
C SER A 12 -6.64 2.06 4.35
N ILE A 13 -5.87 2.29 3.31
CA ILE A 13 -6.09 1.60 2.03
C ILE A 13 -5.90 0.10 2.20
N ILE A 14 -4.80 -0.28 2.84
CA ILE A 14 -4.51 -1.70 3.06
C ILE A 14 -5.63 -2.33 3.89
N SER A 15 -6.03 -1.65 4.96
CA SER A 15 -7.09 -2.13 5.83
C SER A 15 -8.35 -2.45 5.05
N GLN A 16 -8.74 -1.55 4.16
CA GLN A 16 -9.94 -1.75 3.36
C GLN A 16 -9.79 -2.92 2.39
N LYS A 17 -8.64 -3.04 1.77
CA LYS A 17 -8.47 -4.04 0.72
C LYS A 17 -8.28 -5.44 1.26
N ILE A 18 -7.78 -5.58 2.48
CA ILE A 18 -7.60 -6.91 3.06
C ILE A 18 -8.60 -7.20 4.17
N SER A 19 -9.51 -6.27 4.43
CA SER A 19 -10.56 -6.44 5.44
C SER A 19 -10.00 -6.73 6.83
N VAL A 20 -9.02 -5.94 7.23
CA VAL A 20 -8.40 -6.05 8.55
C VAL A 20 -8.49 -4.69 9.21
N PRO A 21 -8.84 -4.62 10.49
CA PRO A 21 -8.96 -3.32 11.18
C PRO A 21 -7.66 -2.53 11.13
N VAL A 22 -7.78 -1.21 11.01
CA VAL A 22 -6.59 -0.36 10.91
C VAL A 22 -5.67 -0.50 12.11
N ASN A 23 -6.22 -0.80 13.29
CA ASN A 23 -5.38 -0.90 14.47
C ASN A 23 -4.53 -2.17 14.49
N GLU A 24 -4.70 -3.04 13.51
CA GLU A 24 -3.86 -4.23 13.39
C GLU A 24 -2.77 -4.05 12.34
N ILE A 25 -2.72 -2.88 11.72
CA ILE A 25 -1.73 -2.60 10.68
C ILE A 25 -0.89 -1.42 11.15
N ASN A 26 0.41 -1.55 11.02
CA ASN A 26 1.31 -0.46 11.40
C ASN A 26 2.46 -0.36 10.40
N GLU A 27 3.38 0.55 10.66
CA GLU A 27 4.45 0.81 9.71
C GLU A 27 5.38 -0.38 9.49
N ASN A 28 5.34 -1.37 10.38
CA ASN A 28 6.16 -2.55 10.23
C ASN A 28 5.41 -3.74 9.64
N SER A 29 4.16 -3.55 9.26
CA SER A 29 3.35 -4.64 8.72
C SER A 29 3.82 -5.05 7.34
N ILE A 30 3.84 -6.36 7.11
CA ILE A 30 4.22 -6.90 5.81
C ILE A 30 3.15 -7.89 5.34
N ALA A 31 3.08 -8.07 4.03
CA ALA A 31 2.04 -8.92 3.44
C ALA A 31 2.06 -10.34 3.98
N LYS A 32 3.23 -10.86 4.26
CA LYS A 32 3.36 -12.22 4.79
C LYS A 32 2.59 -12.45 6.07
N ASP A 33 2.38 -11.41 6.85
CA ASP A 33 1.69 -11.53 8.12
C ASP A 33 0.18 -11.51 7.99
N PHE A 34 -0.32 -11.25 6.79
CA PHE A 34 -1.76 -11.13 6.57
C PHE A 34 -2.17 -12.02 5.43
N TYR A 35 -2.79 -13.13 5.77
CA TYR A 35 -3.15 -14.08 4.75
C TYR A 35 -4.12 -13.50 3.71
N LYS A 36 -4.86 -12.47 4.07
CA LYS A 36 -5.75 -11.82 3.12
C LYS A 36 -5.05 -10.83 2.20
N TRP A 37 -3.80 -10.53 2.47
CA TRP A 37 -3.02 -9.65 1.61
C TRP A 37 -2.36 -10.52 0.55
N ASP A 38 -3.18 -11.00 -0.35
CA ASP A 38 -2.73 -11.87 -1.45
C ASP A 38 -2.54 -11.05 -2.72
N SER A 39 -2.33 -11.73 -3.83
CA SER A 39 -2.04 -11.06 -5.09
C SER A 39 -3.16 -10.12 -5.54
N LEU A 40 -4.40 -10.55 -5.35
CA LEU A 40 -5.52 -9.72 -5.75
C LEU A 40 -5.62 -8.49 -4.87
N ALA A 41 -5.44 -8.67 -3.56
CA ALA A 41 -5.46 -7.54 -2.65
C ALA A 41 -4.32 -6.58 -2.98
N GLN A 42 -3.15 -7.14 -3.30
CA GLN A 42 -1.99 -6.31 -3.65
C GLN A 42 -2.32 -5.43 -4.87
N LEU A 43 -2.91 -6.03 -5.88
CA LEU A 43 -3.29 -5.27 -7.07
C LEU A 43 -4.24 -4.14 -6.70
N ASN A 44 -5.26 -4.44 -5.89
CA ASN A 44 -6.23 -3.43 -5.50
C ASN A 44 -5.61 -2.32 -4.66
N ILE A 45 -4.66 -2.68 -3.78
CA ILE A 45 -3.96 -1.69 -2.98
C ILE A 45 -3.20 -0.73 -3.88
N ILE A 46 -2.45 -1.28 -4.83
CA ILE A 46 -1.64 -0.46 -5.73
C ILE A 46 -2.53 0.45 -6.58
N LEU A 47 -3.64 -0.09 -7.10
CA LEU A 47 -4.54 0.73 -7.91
C LEU A 47 -5.13 1.88 -7.11
N GLU A 48 -5.46 1.63 -5.86
CA GLU A 48 -6.02 2.69 -5.03
C GLU A 48 -4.98 3.77 -4.73
N ILE A 49 -3.74 3.34 -4.49
CA ILE A 49 -2.67 4.29 -4.24
C ILE A 49 -2.43 5.15 -5.48
N GLU A 50 -2.45 4.53 -6.67
CA GLU A 50 -2.28 5.29 -7.91
C GLU A 50 -3.31 6.39 -8.03
N LYS A 51 -4.54 6.09 -7.65
CA LYS A 51 -5.60 7.08 -7.71
C LYS A 51 -5.35 8.24 -6.76
N LYS A 52 -4.84 7.92 -5.58
CA LYS A 52 -4.58 8.94 -4.57
C LYS A 52 -3.43 9.86 -4.93
N ILE A 53 -2.40 9.32 -5.53
CA ILE A 53 -1.22 10.12 -5.85
C ILE A 53 -1.25 10.64 -7.28
N ASP A 54 -2.26 10.24 -8.02
CA ASP A 54 -2.45 10.69 -9.40
C ASP A 54 -1.24 10.41 -10.29
N ARG A 55 -0.70 9.23 -10.16
CA ARG A 55 0.36 8.78 -11.06
C ARG A 55 0.46 7.26 -11.02
N LYS A 56 1.07 6.72 -12.06
CA LYS A 56 1.20 5.28 -12.21
C LYS A 56 2.34 4.71 -11.43
N ILE A 57 2.16 3.50 -10.94
CA ILE A 57 3.22 2.76 -10.29
C ILE A 57 3.63 1.66 -11.26
N ASP A 58 4.93 1.52 -11.48
CA ASP A 58 5.46 0.54 -12.39
C ASP A 58 5.00 -0.86 -12.00
N ALA A 59 4.48 -1.61 -12.97
CA ALA A 59 3.99 -2.96 -12.70
C ALA A 59 5.06 -3.86 -12.09
N SER A 60 6.31 -3.61 -12.40
CA SER A 60 7.40 -4.42 -11.84
C SER A 60 7.52 -4.26 -10.33
N MET A 61 6.91 -3.21 -9.78
CA MET A 61 6.96 -2.98 -8.34
C MET A 61 5.92 -3.76 -7.56
N MET A 62 5.00 -4.45 -8.27
CA MET A 62 3.95 -5.18 -7.58
C MET A 62 4.49 -6.19 -6.57
N GLY A 63 5.56 -6.86 -6.91
CA GLY A 63 6.14 -7.83 -6.01
C GLY A 63 7.06 -7.23 -4.97
N GLU A 64 7.37 -5.94 -5.13
CA GLU A 64 8.28 -5.26 -4.20
C GLU A 64 7.54 -4.49 -3.11
N LEU A 65 6.35 -4.01 -3.43
CA LEU A 65 5.62 -3.15 -2.51
C LEU A 65 4.70 -3.96 -1.60
N THR A 66 5.30 -4.88 -0.88
CA THR A 66 4.55 -5.83 -0.06
C THR A 66 4.65 -5.55 1.43
N SER A 67 4.95 -4.31 1.78
CA SER A 67 4.96 -3.89 3.18
C SER A 67 4.64 -2.41 3.23
N VAL A 68 4.21 -1.95 4.39
CA VAL A 68 3.90 -0.54 4.57
C VAL A 68 5.14 0.30 4.31
N LYS A 69 6.27 -0.13 4.85
CA LYS A 69 7.53 0.59 4.67
C LYS A 69 7.97 0.67 3.23
N SER A 70 7.88 -0.44 2.50
CA SER A 70 8.34 -0.42 1.12
C SER A 70 7.47 0.51 0.27
N ILE A 71 6.18 0.56 0.56
CA ILE A 71 5.29 1.47 -0.16
C ILE A 71 5.66 2.92 0.13
N ILE A 72 5.85 3.23 1.41
CA ILE A 72 6.20 4.59 1.79
C ILE A 72 7.53 5.00 1.17
N ASP A 73 8.53 4.12 1.23
CA ASP A 73 9.85 4.43 0.67
C ASP A 73 9.77 4.68 -0.83
N TYR A 74 8.99 3.87 -1.52
CA TYR A 74 8.84 4.04 -2.97
C TYR A 74 8.21 5.40 -3.27
N LEU A 75 7.19 5.79 -2.53
CA LEU A 75 6.48 7.04 -2.78
C LEU A 75 7.34 8.25 -2.43
N LYS A 76 8.21 8.11 -1.46
CA LYS A 76 9.10 9.20 -1.11
C LYS A 76 10.11 9.52 -2.20
N LYS A 77 10.52 8.49 -2.91
CA LYS A 77 11.50 8.68 -3.96
C LYS A 77 10.90 9.35 -5.17
N GLY A 78 9.64 9.14 -5.35
CA GLY A 78 8.99 9.55 -6.53
C GLY A 78 8.60 10.94 -6.59
#